data_ec5f95c19716c8a0c83797b97e614318
#
_entry.id   ec5f95c19716c8a0c83797b97e614318
#
_cell.length_a   1.000
_cell.length_b   1.000
_cell.length_c   1.000
_cell.angle_alpha   90.00
_cell.angle_beta   90.00
_cell.angle_gamma   90.00
#
_symmetry.space_group_name_H-M   'P 1'
#
loop_
_entity.id
_entity.type
_entity.pdbx_description
1 polymer ?
#
loop_
_entity_poly.entity_id
_entity_poly.type
_entity_poly.pdbx_seq_one_letter_code
_entity_poly.pdbx_strand_id
1 'polypeptide(L)'
;MTQALLGAITATQVRLETGIMEAEAELARARRRCRELRETIALARAREAAATAPPVREPKVRELHQRARIAQMTDSILRTSPAGRAIPRRWIPALVTILRLDLDRFPQIFARNAILHWSGEGSVSGLHLGNAEAAAVADSIARHIQPGTILVEEITGDGENLDVVARVTFARATSEGGPLETMLHGVFRFDDAGQIALLYLTPYDADAVANILS
;
A
#
# COMPACT_ATOMS: atom_id res chain seq x y z
N MET A 1 -52.74 35.78 10.35
CA MET A 1 -51.81 34.84 11.06
C MET A 1 -50.90 34.02 10.13
N THR A 2 -51.35 33.59 8.98
CA THR A 2 -50.62 32.67 8.08
C THR A 2 -49.35 33.27 7.41
N GLN A 3 -49.38 34.57 7.07
CA GLN A 3 -48.23 35.22 6.39
C GLN A 3 -47.00 35.44 7.32
N ALA A 4 -47.23 35.74 8.59
CA ALA A 4 -46.12 35.87 9.54
C ALA A 4 -45.43 34.56 9.85
N LEU A 5 -46.16 33.45 9.84
CA LEU A 5 -45.61 32.11 10.03
C LEU A 5 -44.75 31.66 8.83
N LEU A 6 -45.22 31.92 7.62
CA LEU A 6 -44.46 31.65 6.37
C LEU A 6 -43.16 32.46 6.32
N GLY A 7 -43.18 33.73 6.69
CA GLY A 7 -41.97 34.57 6.77
C GLY A 7 -40.96 34.07 7.78
N ALA A 8 -41.41 33.58 8.94
CA ALA A 8 -40.53 33.03 9.97
C ALA A 8 -39.88 31.70 9.52
N ILE A 9 -40.63 30.83 8.83
CA ILE A 9 -40.10 29.57 8.29
C ILE A 9 -39.02 29.84 7.23
N THR A 10 -39.30 30.77 6.29
CA THR A 10 -38.35 31.13 5.24
C THR A 10 -37.06 31.74 5.83
N ALA A 11 -37.19 32.62 6.83
CA ALA A 11 -36.01 33.18 7.50
C ALA A 11 -35.17 32.12 8.25
N THR A 12 -35.83 31.12 8.83
CA THR A 12 -35.14 30.02 9.51
C THR A 12 -34.44 29.11 8.50
N GLN A 13 -35.06 28.82 7.36
CA GLN A 13 -34.49 28.04 6.29
C GLN A 13 -33.21 28.69 5.71
N VAL A 14 -33.27 29.98 5.42
CA VAL A 14 -32.11 30.77 4.92
C VAL A 14 -30.96 30.74 5.93
N ARG A 15 -31.23 30.86 7.24
CA ARG A 15 -30.19 30.78 8.27
C ARG A 15 -29.57 29.40 8.34
N LEU A 16 -30.36 28.33 8.20
CA LEU A 16 -29.85 26.95 8.19
C LEU A 16 -28.98 26.70 6.96
N GLU A 17 -29.43 27.12 5.78
CA GLU A 17 -28.67 27.01 4.54
C GLU A 17 -27.32 27.75 4.61
N THR A 18 -27.35 28.99 5.16
CA THR A 18 -26.10 29.76 5.39
C THR A 18 -25.19 29.07 6.37
N GLY A 19 -25.70 28.53 7.48
CA GLY A 19 -24.90 27.77 8.45
C GLY A 19 -24.30 26.49 7.88
N ILE A 20 -25.02 25.79 7.01
CA ILE A 20 -24.51 24.60 6.31
C ILE A 20 -23.36 24.99 5.39
N MET A 21 -23.50 26.03 4.57
CA MET A 21 -22.46 26.52 3.68
C MET A 21 -21.20 26.96 4.43
N GLU A 22 -21.37 27.63 5.57
CA GLU A 22 -20.24 28.02 6.43
C GLU A 22 -19.52 26.80 7.01
N ALA A 23 -20.25 25.80 7.50
CA ALA A 23 -19.70 24.57 8.03
C ALA A 23 -18.97 23.74 6.95
N GLU A 24 -19.51 23.67 5.74
CA GLU A 24 -18.86 23.03 4.61
C GLU A 24 -17.55 23.72 4.21
N ALA A 25 -17.54 25.06 4.22
CA ALA A 25 -16.34 25.85 3.96
C ALA A 25 -15.28 25.66 5.05
N GLU A 26 -15.66 25.54 6.30
CA GLU A 26 -14.75 25.24 7.41
C GLU A 26 -14.18 23.81 7.30
N LEU A 27 -15.02 22.83 6.98
CA LEU A 27 -14.62 21.46 6.76
C LEU A 27 -13.62 21.36 5.59
N ALA A 28 -13.87 22.09 4.51
CA ALA A 28 -12.94 22.15 3.38
C ALA A 28 -11.58 22.78 3.75
N ARG A 29 -11.59 23.81 4.61
CA ARG A 29 -10.36 24.42 5.16
C ARG A 29 -9.62 23.45 6.07
N ALA A 30 -10.31 22.75 6.95
CA ALA A 30 -9.73 21.75 7.84
C ALA A 30 -9.09 20.59 7.06
N ARG A 31 -9.77 20.08 6.04
CA ARG A 31 -9.25 19.04 5.16
C ARG A 31 -7.97 19.48 4.42
N ARG A 32 -7.89 20.72 3.95
CA ARG A 32 -6.66 21.26 3.34
C ARG A 32 -5.50 21.32 4.34
N ARG A 33 -5.73 21.85 5.55
CA ARG A 33 -4.70 21.90 6.60
C ARG A 33 -4.21 20.52 7.01
N CYS A 34 -5.09 19.53 7.11
CA CYS A 34 -4.70 18.15 7.39
C CYS A 34 -3.82 17.57 6.28
N ARG A 35 -4.10 17.89 5.02
CA ARG A 35 -3.26 17.45 3.89
C ARG A 35 -1.87 18.07 3.96
N GLU A 36 -1.80 19.39 4.14
CA GLU A 36 -0.52 20.14 4.25
C GLU A 36 0.32 19.63 5.43
N LEU A 37 -0.30 19.34 6.58
CA LEU A 37 0.38 18.75 7.72
C LEU A 37 0.91 17.35 7.44
N ARG A 38 0.14 16.50 6.76
CA ARG A 38 0.59 15.16 6.36
C ARG A 38 1.79 15.23 5.41
N GLU A 39 1.77 16.12 4.43
CA GLU A 39 2.88 16.34 3.50
C GLU A 39 4.14 16.83 4.26
N THR A 40 3.96 17.74 5.19
CA THR A 40 5.07 18.26 6.02
C THR A 40 5.68 17.16 6.90
N ILE A 41 4.84 16.34 7.52
CA ILE A 41 5.29 15.20 8.35
C ILE A 41 6.00 14.16 7.47
N ALA A 42 5.46 13.85 6.29
CA ALA A 42 6.09 12.91 5.35
C ALA A 42 7.48 13.41 4.91
N LEU A 43 7.59 14.70 4.60
CA LEU A 43 8.87 15.32 4.24
C LEU A 43 9.89 15.32 5.38
N ALA A 44 9.44 15.59 6.60
CA ALA A 44 10.29 15.55 7.80
C ALA A 44 10.81 14.13 8.07
N ARG A 45 9.91 13.12 8.01
CA ARG A 45 10.29 11.70 8.16
C ARG A 45 11.25 11.23 7.07
N ALA A 46 11.04 11.64 5.81
CA ALA A 46 11.95 11.32 4.71
C ALA A 46 13.36 11.92 4.92
N ARG A 47 13.45 13.15 5.45
CA ARG A 47 14.72 13.78 5.79
C ARG A 47 15.42 13.09 6.95
N GLU A 48 14.68 12.70 7.97
CA GLU A 48 15.20 11.97 9.12
C GLU A 48 15.69 10.56 8.71
N ALA A 49 14.92 9.84 7.89
CA ALA A 49 15.32 8.56 7.33
C ALA A 49 16.58 8.68 6.44
N ALA A 50 16.69 9.74 5.63
CA ALA A 50 17.88 9.99 4.82
C ALA A 50 19.12 10.34 5.67
N ALA A 51 18.94 11.02 6.79
CA ALA A 51 20.02 11.37 7.71
C ALA A 51 20.52 10.18 8.56
N THR A 52 19.64 9.21 8.81
CA THR A 52 19.94 8.01 9.61
C THR A 52 20.27 6.78 8.76
N ALA A 53 20.13 6.88 7.43
CA ALA A 53 20.41 5.77 6.53
C ALA A 53 21.88 5.34 6.64
N PRO A 54 22.17 4.07 6.93
CA PRO A 54 23.54 3.56 6.89
C PRO A 54 24.09 3.73 5.46
N PRO A 55 25.41 3.94 5.32
CA PRO A 55 26.03 4.10 4.01
C PRO A 55 25.64 2.91 3.12
N VAL A 56 25.15 3.22 1.92
CA VAL A 56 24.73 2.21 0.92
C VAL A 56 25.92 1.28 0.70
N ARG A 57 25.89 0.08 1.29
CA ARG A 57 26.85 -0.98 0.98
C ARG A 57 26.54 -1.48 -0.41
N GLU A 58 27.52 -1.40 -1.31
CA GLU A 58 27.41 -2.06 -2.60
C GLU A 58 27.04 -3.53 -2.38
N PRO A 59 25.97 -4.04 -3.00
CA PRO A 59 25.54 -5.41 -2.82
C PRO A 59 26.67 -6.35 -3.27
N LYS A 60 27.05 -7.28 -2.41
CA LYS A 60 28.05 -8.28 -2.75
C LYS A 60 27.59 -9.07 -3.98
N VAL A 61 28.48 -9.42 -4.87
CA VAL A 61 28.22 -10.17 -6.13
C VAL A 61 27.31 -11.39 -5.88
N ARG A 62 27.41 -12.05 -4.74
CA ARG A 62 26.52 -13.15 -4.32
C ARG A 62 25.05 -12.71 -4.16
N GLU A 63 24.80 -11.53 -3.61
CA GLU A 63 23.44 -11.00 -3.42
C GLU A 63 22.81 -10.62 -4.76
N LEU A 64 23.59 -10.08 -5.69
CA LEU A 64 23.15 -9.79 -7.05
C LEU A 64 22.76 -11.07 -7.80
N HIS A 65 23.57 -12.15 -7.70
CA HIS A 65 23.24 -13.43 -8.30
C HIS A 65 21.99 -14.07 -7.67
N GLN A 66 21.83 -13.97 -6.36
CA GLN A 66 20.65 -14.48 -5.66
C GLN A 66 19.39 -13.71 -6.06
N ARG A 67 19.45 -12.39 -6.14
CA ARG A 67 18.35 -11.53 -6.63
C ARG A 67 17.96 -11.87 -8.07
N ALA A 68 18.95 -12.06 -8.95
CA ALA A 68 18.71 -12.43 -10.34
C ALA A 68 18.04 -13.81 -10.45
N ARG A 69 18.46 -14.77 -9.64
CA ARG A 69 17.91 -16.13 -9.62
C ARG A 69 16.47 -16.16 -9.12
N ILE A 70 16.14 -15.40 -8.06
CA ILE A 70 14.78 -15.29 -7.53
C ILE A 70 13.88 -14.55 -8.53
N ALA A 71 14.37 -13.49 -9.17
CA ALA A 71 13.63 -12.81 -10.22
C ALA A 71 13.30 -13.74 -11.40
N GLN A 72 14.24 -14.60 -11.80
CA GLN A 72 14.02 -15.61 -12.83
C GLN A 72 13.01 -16.68 -12.38
N MET A 73 13.09 -17.15 -11.14
CA MET A 73 12.11 -18.11 -10.57
C MET A 73 10.71 -17.50 -10.53
N THR A 74 10.57 -16.27 -10.07
CA THR A 74 9.28 -15.55 -10.03
C THR A 74 8.69 -15.39 -11.44
N ASP A 75 9.48 -14.97 -12.41
CA ASP A 75 9.08 -14.89 -13.82
C ASP A 75 8.67 -16.28 -14.37
N SER A 76 9.37 -17.33 -13.97
CA SER A 76 9.07 -18.70 -14.39
C SER A 76 7.75 -19.19 -13.80
N ILE A 77 7.49 -18.96 -12.51
CA ILE A 77 6.25 -19.34 -11.84
C ILE A 77 5.06 -18.62 -12.48
N LEU A 78 5.17 -17.30 -12.69
CA LEU A 78 4.14 -16.51 -13.33
C LEU A 78 3.82 -16.97 -14.77
N ARG A 79 4.81 -17.49 -15.49
CA ARG A 79 4.66 -17.95 -16.88
C ARG A 79 4.22 -19.40 -17.01
N THR A 80 4.59 -20.27 -16.06
CA THR A 80 4.44 -21.73 -16.20
C THR A 80 3.34 -22.32 -15.33
N SER A 81 2.87 -21.64 -14.29
CA SER A 81 1.76 -22.12 -13.49
C SER A 81 0.43 -22.08 -14.29
N PRO A 82 -0.52 -22.99 -14.06
CA PRO A 82 -1.86 -22.91 -14.67
C PRO A 82 -2.54 -21.56 -14.41
N ALA A 83 -2.39 -21.00 -13.22
CA ALA A 83 -2.85 -19.67 -12.87
C ALA A 83 -2.07 -18.57 -13.62
N GLY A 84 -0.76 -18.73 -13.80
CA GLY A 84 0.08 -17.78 -14.56
C GLY A 84 -0.34 -17.64 -16.02
N ARG A 85 -0.92 -18.68 -16.62
CA ARG A 85 -1.50 -18.61 -17.98
C ARG A 85 -2.84 -17.85 -18.01
N ALA A 86 -3.57 -17.85 -16.92
CA ALA A 86 -4.83 -17.12 -16.78
C ALA A 86 -4.63 -15.64 -16.41
N ILE A 87 -3.42 -15.24 -15.94
CA ILE A 87 -3.13 -13.86 -15.58
C ILE A 87 -3.07 -12.99 -16.85
N PRO A 88 -3.90 -11.95 -16.96
CA PRO A 88 -3.85 -11.01 -18.06
C PRO A 88 -2.46 -10.36 -18.17
N ARG A 89 -1.91 -10.31 -19.38
CA ARG A 89 -0.54 -9.78 -19.61
C ARG A 89 -0.33 -8.37 -19.06
N ARG A 90 -1.40 -7.54 -19.04
CA ARG A 90 -1.36 -6.18 -18.51
C ARG A 90 -1.12 -6.08 -17.00
N TRP A 91 -1.38 -7.16 -16.22
CA TRP A 91 -1.17 -7.20 -14.77
C TRP A 91 0.27 -7.57 -14.39
N ILE A 92 0.97 -8.26 -15.28
CA ILE A 92 2.32 -8.77 -15.02
C ILE A 92 3.30 -7.68 -14.58
N PRO A 93 3.34 -6.48 -15.20
CA PRO A 93 4.28 -5.43 -14.78
C PRO A 93 4.09 -5.01 -13.31
N ALA A 94 2.84 -4.84 -12.87
CA ALA A 94 2.57 -4.46 -11.48
C ALA A 94 2.94 -5.57 -10.49
N LEU A 95 2.60 -6.83 -10.80
CA LEU A 95 2.98 -7.99 -9.99
C LEU A 95 4.50 -8.14 -9.87
N VAL A 96 5.22 -8.04 -10.99
CA VAL A 96 6.68 -8.12 -11.00
C VAL A 96 7.31 -6.99 -10.18
N THR A 97 6.76 -5.78 -10.25
CA THR A 97 7.23 -4.64 -9.45
C THR A 97 7.11 -4.92 -7.95
N ILE A 98 5.96 -5.44 -7.49
CA ILE A 98 5.77 -5.82 -6.08
C ILE A 98 6.70 -6.96 -5.68
N LEU A 99 6.73 -8.04 -6.44
CA LEU A 99 7.52 -9.24 -6.10
C LEU A 99 9.03 -8.96 -6.10
N ARG A 100 9.48 -7.97 -6.86
CA ARG A 100 10.89 -7.52 -6.87
C ARG A 100 11.19 -6.43 -5.84
N LEU A 101 10.18 -5.89 -5.17
CA LEU A 101 10.30 -4.74 -4.29
C LEU A 101 10.97 -3.55 -5.00
N ASP A 102 10.52 -3.25 -6.24
CA ASP A 102 11.01 -2.10 -7.01
C ASP A 102 10.26 -0.83 -6.52
N LEU A 103 10.74 -0.30 -5.40
CA LEU A 103 10.07 0.77 -4.64
C LEU A 103 9.87 2.04 -5.47
N ASP A 104 10.80 2.36 -6.36
CA ASP A 104 10.74 3.56 -7.21
C ASP A 104 9.55 3.51 -8.20
N ARG A 105 9.03 2.33 -8.46
CA ARG A 105 7.89 2.10 -9.34
C ARG A 105 6.56 1.95 -8.62
N PHE A 106 6.53 1.87 -7.30
CA PHE A 106 5.27 1.71 -6.55
C PHE A 106 4.23 2.78 -6.89
N PRO A 107 4.55 4.08 -7.00
CA PRO A 107 3.56 5.08 -7.39
C PRO A 107 2.95 4.86 -8.78
N GLN A 108 3.62 4.10 -9.66
CA GLN A 108 3.17 3.88 -11.05
C GLN A 108 2.25 2.68 -11.19
N ILE A 109 2.31 1.73 -10.26
CA ILE A 109 1.54 0.49 -10.32
C ILE A 109 0.19 0.57 -9.63
N PHE A 110 -0.05 1.57 -8.77
CA PHE A 110 -1.33 1.78 -8.12
C PHE A 110 -2.23 2.70 -8.96
N ALA A 111 -3.51 2.35 -9.09
CA ALA A 111 -4.52 3.20 -9.71
C ALA A 111 -4.71 4.50 -8.91
N ARG A 112 -5.21 5.56 -9.56
CA ARG A 112 -5.44 6.86 -8.90
C ARG A 112 -6.31 6.78 -7.65
N ASN A 113 -7.31 5.91 -7.68
CA ASN A 113 -8.26 5.63 -6.60
C ASN A 113 -7.98 4.29 -5.93
N ALA A 114 -6.74 3.84 -5.91
CA ALA A 114 -6.36 2.58 -5.32
C ALA A 114 -6.78 2.48 -3.85
N ILE A 115 -7.10 1.26 -3.43
CA ILE A 115 -7.37 0.90 -2.05
C ILE A 115 -6.32 -0.12 -1.63
N LEU A 116 -5.55 0.19 -0.60
CA LEU A 116 -4.68 -0.77 0.07
C LEU A 116 -5.22 -1.01 1.47
N HIS A 117 -5.41 -2.25 1.83
CA HIS A 117 -5.77 -2.66 3.18
C HIS A 117 -4.73 -3.60 3.75
N TRP A 118 -4.16 -3.24 4.90
CA TRP A 118 -3.30 -4.08 5.69
C TRP A 118 -4.07 -4.59 6.91
N SER A 119 -4.28 -5.90 7.01
CA SER A 119 -5.07 -6.51 8.07
C SER A 119 -4.28 -6.81 9.35
N GLY A 120 -2.98 -6.57 9.36
CA GLY A 120 -2.14 -6.65 10.56
C GLY A 120 -2.32 -5.44 11.47
N GLU A 121 -1.77 -5.52 12.67
CA GLU A 121 -1.64 -4.38 13.59
C GLU A 121 -0.43 -3.52 13.24
N GLY A 122 -0.24 -2.40 13.96
CA GLY A 122 0.92 -1.51 13.82
C GLY A 122 0.66 -0.23 13.02
N SER A 123 1.73 0.48 12.70
CA SER A 123 1.68 1.82 12.10
C SER A 123 1.10 1.87 10.69
N VAL A 124 1.07 0.75 9.99
CA VAL A 124 0.53 0.60 8.63
C VAL A 124 -0.85 -0.07 8.59
N SER A 125 -1.46 -0.33 9.76
CA SER A 125 -2.74 -1.00 9.89
C SER A 125 -3.88 -0.20 9.26
N GLY A 126 -4.85 -0.90 8.68
CA GLY A 126 -6.11 -0.34 8.20
C GLY A 126 -6.18 -0.07 6.71
N LEU A 127 -7.07 0.84 6.36
CA LEU A 127 -7.45 1.17 4.99
C LEU A 127 -6.75 2.45 4.52
N HIS A 128 -6.08 2.38 3.38
CA HIS A 128 -5.34 3.47 2.76
C HIS A 128 -5.90 3.77 1.39
N LEU A 129 -6.27 5.02 1.14
CA LEU A 129 -7.03 5.43 -0.03
C LEU A 129 -6.23 6.34 -0.95
N GLY A 130 -6.27 6.00 -2.23
CA GLY A 130 -5.59 6.74 -3.29
C GLY A 130 -4.18 6.26 -3.55
N ASN A 131 -3.68 6.54 -4.76
CA ASN A 131 -2.37 6.12 -5.24
C ASN A 131 -1.23 6.47 -4.28
N ALA A 132 -1.15 7.73 -3.86
CA ALA A 132 -0.01 8.20 -3.06
C ALA A 132 0.05 7.52 -1.68
N GLU A 133 -1.10 7.34 -1.03
CA GLU A 133 -1.16 6.70 0.28
C GLU A 133 -0.90 5.19 0.18
N ALA A 134 -1.53 4.52 -0.80
CA ALA A 134 -1.31 3.09 -1.05
C ALA A 134 0.17 2.79 -1.39
N ALA A 135 0.78 3.61 -2.25
CA ALA A 135 2.20 3.45 -2.60
C ALA A 135 3.13 3.68 -1.40
N ALA A 136 2.84 4.70 -0.56
CA ALA A 136 3.65 5.00 0.62
C ALA A 136 3.59 3.87 1.67
N VAL A 137 2.41 3.29 1.89
CA VAL A 137 2.24 2.16 2.80
C VAL A 137 2.91 0.89 2.25
N ALA A 138 2.72 0.60 0.96
CA ALA A 138 3.40 -0.52 0.31
C ALA A 138 4.94 -0.37 0.39
N ASP A 139 5.48 0.83 0.18
CA ASP A 139 6.90 1.15 0.33
C ASP A 139 7.36 0.93 1.78
N SER A 140 6.57 1.40 2.76
CA SER A 140 6.88 1.22 4.18
C SER A 140 6.98 -0.26 4.56
N ILE A 141 6.03 -1.10 4.14
CA ILE A 141 6.06 -2.55 4.37
C ILE A 141 7.26 -3.18 3.67
N ALA A 142 7.47 -2.83 2.40
CA ALA A 142 8.49 -3.42 1.55
C ALA A 142 9.91 -3.16 2.06
N ARG A 143 10.18 -2.02 2.70
CA ARG A 143 11.48 -1.71 3.33
C ARG A 143 11.87 -2.66 4.45
N HIS A 144 10.90 -3.31 5.09
CA HIS A 144 11.14 -4.30 6.14
C HIS A 144 11.29 -5.71 5.59
N ILE A 145 10.98 -5.95 4.32
CA ILE A 145 11.17 -7.25 3.68
C ILE A 145 12.60 -7.35 3.15
N GLN A 146 13.27 -8.44 3.45
CA GLN A 146 14.60 -8.69 2.90
C GLN A 146 14.51 -8.85 1.38
N PRO A 147 15.29 -8.08 0.60
CA PRO A 147 15.24 -8.19 -0.85
C PRO A 147 15.56 -9.59 -1.34
N GLY A 148 14.74 -10.09 -2.24
CA GLY A 148 14.94 -11.40 -2.85
C GLY A 148 14.47 -12.58 -2.01
N THR A 149 13.67 -12.35 -0.97
CA THR A 149 13.09 -13.42 -0.13
C THR A 149 11.61 -13.65 -0.36
N ILE A 150 10.97 -12.93 -1.27
CA ILE A 150 9.57 -13.19 -1.63
C ILE A 150 9.53 -14.43 -2.52
N LEU A 151 8.99 -15.52 -1.99
CA LEU A 151 8.79 -16.77 -2.70
C LEU A 151 7.29 -17.00 -2.86
N VAL A 152 6.81 -16.93 -4.10
CA VAL A 152 5.40 -17.21 -4.39
C VAL A 152 5.16 -18.71 -4.27
N GLU A 153 4.28 -19.10 -3.35
CA GLU A 153 3.88 -20.49 -3.11
C GLU A 153 2.65 -20.87 -3.94
N GLU A 154 1.70 -19.93 -4.02
CA GLU A 154 0.44 -20.15 -4.72
C GLU A 154 -0.04 -18.87 -5.42
N ILE A 155 -0.60 -19.02 -6.61
CA ILE A 155 -1.33 -17.98 -7.33
C ILE A 155 -2.61 -18.60 -7.86
N THR A 156 -3.76 -18.02 -7.50
CA THR A 156 -5.07 -18.35 -8.04
C THR A 156 -5.78 -17.10 -8.52
N GLY A 157 -6.69 -17.23 -9.46
CA GLY A 157 -7.42 -16.06 -9.97
C GLY A 157 -8.67 -16.45 -10.76
N ASP A 158 -9.66 -15.55 -10.77
CA ASP A 158 -10.96 -15.70 -11.44
C ASP A 158 -11.13 -14.78 -12.66
N GLY A 159 -10.10 -14.03 -13.05
CA GLY A 159 -10.13 -13.06 -14.15
C GLY A 159 -10.41 -11.62 -13.70
N GLU A 160 -10.91 -11.40 -12.49
CA GLU A 160 -11.11 -10.08 -11.87
C GLU A 160 -10.17 -9.87 -10.69
N ASN A 161 -9.95 -10.92 -9.90
CA ASN A 161 -9.09 -10.92 -8.72
C ASN A 161 -7.94 -11.91 -8.90
N LEU A 162 -6.86 -11.64 -8.23
CA LEU A 162 -5.71 -12.51 -8.14
C LEU A 162 -5.33 -12.68 -6.68
N ASP A 163 -5.38 -13.91 -6.21
CA ASP A 163 -4.92 -14.30 -4.88
C ASP A 163 -3.49 -14.80 -4.99
N VAL A 164 -2.62 -14.29 -4.14
CA VAL A 164 -1.21 -14.66 -4.09
C VAL A 164 -0.86 -15.02 -2.65
N VAL A 165 -0.36 -16.22 -2.46
CA VAL A 165 0.25 -16.62 -1.19
C VAL A 165 1.76 -16.68 -1.40
N ALA A 166 2.48 -15.90 -0.61
CA ALA A 166 3.92 -15.80 -0.71
C ALA A 166 4.59 -15.95 0.66
N ARG A 167 5.70 -16.66 0.69
CA ARG A 167 6.62 -16.67 1.82
C ARG A 167 7.51 -15.46 1.73
N VAL A 168 7.64 -14.72 2.82
CA VAL A 168 8.44 -13.51 2.89
C VAL A 168 9.31 -13.52 4.14
N THR A 169 10.48 -12.90 4.06
CA THR A 169 11.37 -12.75 5.21
C THR A 169 11.45 -11.26 5.57
N PHE A 170 10.97 -10.92 6.76
CA PHE A 170 11.12 -9.59 7.34
C PHE A 170 12.45 -9.46 8.05
N ALA A 171 13.16 -8.37 7.80
CA ALA A 171 14.33 -7.98 8.56
C ALA A 171 13.88 -7.39 9.89
N ARG A 172 14.32 -7.94 11.03
CA ARG A 172 14.04 -7.33 12.33
C ARG A 172 14.90 -6.09 12.54
N ALA A 173 14.31 -5.07 13.16
CA ALA A 173 15.01 -3.81 13.46
C ALA A 173 16.05 -3.93 14.59
N THR A 174 15.98 -4.99 15.41
CA THR A 174 16.88 -5.19 16.56
C THR A 174 17.78 -6.41 16.35
N SER A 175 19.02 -6.29 16.83
CA SER A 175 20.06 -7.32 16.71
C SER A 175 19.76 -8.61 17.54
N GLU A 176 18.80 -8.58 18.44
CA GLU A 176 18.49 -9.71 19.34
C GLU A 176 17.51 -10.72 18.77
N GLY A 177 16.86 -10.42 17.65
CA GLY A 177 15.97 -11.35 16.95
C GLY A 177 16.45 -11.58 15.53
N GLY A 178 16.61 -12.84 15.11
CA GLY A 178 16.85 -13.19 13.72
C GLY A 178 15.72 -12.72 12.78
N PRO A 179 15.88 -12.80 11.47
CA PRO A 179 14.84 -12.47 10.51
C PRO A 179 13.56 -13.30 10.77
N LEU A 180 12.39 -12.69 10.55
CA LEU A 180 11.11 -13.37 10.66
C LEU A 180 10.70 -13.88 9.28
N GLU A 181 10.61 -15.20 9.11
CA GLU A 181 9.99 -15.80 7.94
C GLU A 181 8.52 -16.06 8.22
N THR A 182 7.62 -15.57 7.38
CA THR A 182 6.18 -15.77 7.50
C THR A 182 5.52 -15.84 6.13
N MET A 183 4.25 -16.24 6.10
CA MET A 183 3.42 -16.21 4.90
C MET A 183 2.66 -14.89 4.83
N LEU A 184 2.55 -14.36 3.63
CA LEU A 184 1.75 -13.19 3.31
C LEU A 184 0.72 -13.56 2.26
N HIS A 185 -0.56 -13.33 2.55
CA HIS A 185 -1.64 -13.48 1.59
C HIS A 185 -1.99 -12.11 1.00
N GLY A 186 -1.98 -12.00 -0.30
CA GLY A 186 -2.34 -10.81 -1.04
C GLY A 186 -3.50 -11.06 -2.00
N VAL A 187 -4.57 -10.27 -1.89
CA VAL A 187 -5.66 -10.25 -2.87
C VAL A 187 -5.54 -8.99 -3.70
N PHE A 188 -5.38 -9.16 -4.99
CA PHE A 188 -5.21 -8.07 -5.94
C PHE A 188 -6.41 -7.96 -6.86
N ARG A 189 -6.88 -6.74 -7.09
CA ARG A 189 -7.76 -6.41 -8.20
C ARG A 189 -7.12 -5.30 -9.02
N PHE A 190 -7.16 -5.48 -10.34
CA PHE A 190 -6.56 -4.54 -11.29
C PHE A 190 -7.65 -3.77 -12.04
N ASP A 191 -7.33 -2.56 -12.44
CA ASP A 191 -8.15 -1.80 -13.39
C ASP A 191 -7.86 -2.22 -14.84
N ASP A 192 -8.56 -1.59 -15.79
CA ASP A 192 -8.40 -1.87 -17.21
C ASP A 192 -7.00 -1.49 -17.75
N ALA A 193 -6.31 -0.56 -17.10
CA ALA A 193 -4.94 -0.18 -17.43
C ALA A 193 -3.88 -1.16 -16.87
N GLY A 194 -4.30 -2.12 -16.02
CA GLY A 194 -3.41 -3.07 -15.36
C GLY A 194 -2.75 -2.49 -14.10
N GLN A 195 -3.27 -1.38 -13.58
CA GLN A 195 -2.85 -0.83 -12.31
C GLN A 195 -3.65 -1.48 -11.17
N ILE A 196 -3.05 -1.55 -9.99
CA ILE A 196 -3.68 -2.12 -8.80
C ILE A 196 -4.75 -1.16 -8.29
N ALA A 197 -6.01 -1.55 -8.43
CA ALA A 197 -7.15 -0.81 -7.93
C ALA A 197 -7.49 -1.19 -6.48
N LEU A 198 -7.20 -2.46 -6.09
CA LEU A 198 -7.37 -2.93 -4.73
C LEU A 198 -6.26 -3.92 -4.39
N LEU A 199 -5.71 -3.78 -3.20
CA LEU A 199 -4.73 -4.69 -2.61
C LEU A 199 -5.08 -4.94 -1.14
N TYR A 200 -5.44 -6.17 -0.82
CA TYR A 200 -5.53 -6.66 0.55
C TYR A 200 -4.29 -7.45 0.88
N LEU A 201 -3.66 -7.14 2.01
CA LEU A 201 -2.49 -7.85 2.51
C LEU A 201 -2.76 -8.35 3.93
N THR A 202 -2.58 -9.64 4.13
CA THR A 202 -2.80 -10.33 5.40
C THR A 202 -1.58 -11.16 5.76
N PRO A 203 -0.79 -10.79 6.78
CA PRO A 203 0.28 -11.64 7.30
C PRO A 203 -0.32 -12.78 8.13
N TYR A 204 0.25 -13.99 8.05
CA TYR A 204 -0.19 -15.13 8.86
C TYR A 204 0.25 -15.00 10.32
N ASP A 205 1.37 -14.31 10.55
CA ASP A 205 1.87 -14.00 11.89
C ASP A 205 1.78 -12.49 12.12
N ALA A 206 0.52 -12.02 12.29
CA ALA A 206 0.19 -10.60 12.34
C ALA A 206 0.91 -9.87 13.48
N ASP A 207 0.94 -10.45 14.69
CA ASP A 207 1.55 -9.84 15.87
C ASP A 207 3.07 -9.71 15.73
N ALA A 208 3.74 -10.75 15.19
CA ALA A 208 5.17 -10.72 14.98
C ALA A 208 5.57 -9.70 13.90
N VAL A 209 4.76 -9.57 12.85
CA VAL A 209 4.97 -8.57 11.79
C VAL A 209 4.68 -7.17 12.31
N ALA A 210 3.63 -6.97 13.12
CA ALA A 210 3.30 -5.69 13.73
C ALA A 210 4.46 -5.12 14.55
N ASN A 211 5.14 -5.98 15.33
CA ASN A 211 6.31 -5.61 16.12
C ASN A 211 7.53 -5.19 15.26
N ILE A 212 7.55 -5.53 13.99
CA ILE A 212 8.61 -5.12 13.05
C ILE A 212 8.25 -3.80 12.37
N LEU A 213 6.96 -3.58 12.10
CA LEU A 213 6.43 -2.41 11.40
C LEU A 213 6.14 -1.22 12.34
N SER A 214 6.28 -1.42 13.66
CA SER A 214 6.12 -0.36 14.68
C SER A 214 7.35 0.52 14.76
#